data_26a01141656feee0d9907a35563956ed
#
_entry.id   26a01141656feee0d9907a35563956ed
#
_cell.length_a   1.000
_cell.length_b   1.000
_cell.length_c   1.000
_cell.angle_alpha   90.00
_cell.angle_beta   90.00
_cell.angle_gamma   90.00
#
_symmetry.space_group_name_H-M   'P 1'
#
loop_
_entity.id
_entity.type
_entity.pdbx_description
1 polymer ?
#
loop_
_entity_poly.entity_id
_entity_poly.type
_entity_poly.pdbx_seq_one_letter_code
_entity_poly.pdbx_strand_id
1 'polypeptide(L)'
;MGIPSRCRGMGPVLALILALFPQVAAAEALLTLERSRRSFASGDPIWLLKLRDGRSLLASWQAASGERQRQLHDRRWSPGNAAPLPPGRYRLGSPQPWGQDLWIDLKPQFSTSRSALGIHNCFPGVGCICLPDRKALQQVATSIQRLGIRQLTVLN
;
A
#
# COMPACT_ATOMS: atom_id res chain seq x y z
N MET A 1 -4.57 -87.89 3.25
CA MET A 1 -4.20 -86.80 4.15
C MET A 1 -3.61 -85.67 3.31
N GLY A 2 -4.42 -84.67 2.95
CA GLY A 2 -4.00 -83.58 2.09
C GLY A 2 -3.89 -82.31 2.91
N ILE A 3 -2.78 -81.56 2.80
CA ILE A 3 -2.56 -80.28 3.41
C ILE A 3 -2.85 -79.17 2.35
N PRO A 4 -3.74 -78.22 2.57
CA PRO A 4 -3.94 -77.15 1.60
C PRO A 4 -2.94 -76.00 1.78
N SER A 5 -2.27 -75.63 0.70
CA SER A 5 -1.38 -74.50 0.59
C SER A 5 -2.16 -73.18 0.63
N ARG A 6 -1.78 -72.27 1.52
CA ARG A 6 -2.26 -70.90 1.58
C ARG A 6 -1.53 -70.00 0.58
N CYS A 7 -2.27 -69.48 -0.44
CA CYS A 7 -1.80 -68.37 -1.22
C CYS A 7 -1.88 -67.07 -0.45
N ARG A 8 -0.73 -66.42 -0.23
CA ARG A 8 -0.63 -65.05 0.27
C ARG A 8 -0.85 -64.10 -0.90
N GLY A 9 -2.00 -63.38 -0.86
CA GLY A 9 -2.27 -62.31 -1.77
C GLY A 9 -1.43 -61.05 -1.38
N MET A 10 -0.53 -60.68 -2.29
CA MET A 10 0.13 -59.37 -2.27
C MET A 10 -0.84 -58.32 -2.81
N GLY A 11 -1.41 -57.49 -1.94
CA GLY A 11 -2.19 -56.33 -2.38
C GLY A 11 -1.29 -55.22 -2.91
N PRO A 12 -1.70 -54.48 -3.95
CA PRO A 12 -0.92 -53.37 -4.46
C PRO A 12 -0.92 -52.21 -3.49
N VAL A 13 0.26 -51.80 -3.05
CA VAL A 13 0.48 -50.54 -2.29
C VAL A 13 0.34 -49.39 -3.29
N LEU A 14 -0.79 -48.69 -3.20
CA LEU A 14 -1.04 -47.48 -3.98
C LEU A 14 -0.23 -46.35 -3.33
N ALA A 15 0.92 -46.00 -3.89
CA ALA A 15 1.72 -44.87 -3.45
C ALA A 15 1.05 -43.57 -3.90
N LEU A 16 0.43 -42.86 -2.96
CA LEU A 16 -0.15 -41.52 -3.17
C LEU A 16 0.98 -40.51 -3.29
N ILE A 17 1.35 -40.13 -4.52
CA ILE A 17 2.32 -39.07 -4.79
C ILE A 17 1.58 -37.74 -4.57
N LEU A 18 1.75 -37.12 -3.40
CA LEU A 18 1.36 -35.73 -3.17
C LEU A 18 2.31 -34.84 -3.99
N ALA A 19 1.82 -34.35 -5.14
CA ALA A 19 2.52 -33.33 -5.90
C ALA A 19 2.46 -32.00 -5.10
N LEU A 20 3.58 -31.61 -4.49
CA LEU A 20 3.79 -30.28 -3.92
C LEU A 20 3.89 -29.29 -5.08
N PHE A 21 2.76 -28.70 -5.47
CA PHE A 21 2.77 -27.53 -6.34
C PHE A 21 3.31 -26.35 -5.53
N PRO A 22 4.37 -25.66 -6.00
CA PRO A 22 4.79 -24.42 -5.36
C PRO A 22 3.64 -23.42 -5.46
N GLN A 23 3.06 -23.05 -4.32
CA GLN A 23 2.13 -21.93 -4.25
C GLN A 23 2.91 -20.67 -4.60
N VAL A 24 2.77 -20.20 -5.83
CA VAL A 24 3.23 -18.85 -6.23
C VAL A 24 2.37 -17.89 -5.42
N ALA A 25 2.96 -17.29 -4.39
CA ALA A 25 2.29 -16.24 -3.64
C ALA A 25 1.87 -15.14 -4.64
N ALA A 26 0.58 -14.92 -4.78
CA ALA A 26 0.07 -13.82 -5.60
C ALA A 26 0.70 -12.52 -5.08
N ALA A 27 1.27 -11.72 -5.97
CA ALA A 27 1.83 -10.43 -5.59
C ALA A 27 0.68 -9.58 -5.01
N GLU A 28 0.88 -9.09 -3.79
CA GLU A 28 -0.11 -8.27 -3.13
C GLU A 28 -0.05 -6.84 -3.69
N ALA A 29 -1.19 -6.31 -4.12
CA ALA A 29 -1.28 -4.94 -4.61
C ALA A 29 -0.92 -3.96 -3.48
N LEU A 30 -0.06 -2.98 -3.77
CA LEU A 30 0.41 -2.00 -2.82
C LEU A 30 0.44 -0.59 -3.41
N LEU A 31 0.38 0.40 -2.54
CA LEU A 31 0.62 1.80 -2.90
C LEU A 31 2.07 2.18 -2.60
N THR A 32 2.65 3.00 -3.48
CA THR A 32 3.93 3.67 -3.23
C THR A 32 3.77 5.17 -3.43
N LEU A 33 4.45 5.97 -2.61
CA LEU A 33 4.55 7.42 -2.77
C LEU A 33 6.02 7.77 -3.03
N GLU A 34 6.27 8.48 -4.11
CA GLU A 34 7.61 8.95 -4.46
C GLU A 34 7.58 10.40 -4.94
N ARG A 35 8.63 11.16 -4.64
CA ARG A 35 8.78 12.52 -5.12
C ARG A 35 9.21 12.51 -6.59
N SER A 36 8.51 13.28 -7.43
CA SER A 36 8.92 13.49 -8.81
C SER A 36 9.89 14.70 -8.93
N ARG A 37 10.48 14.88 -10.12
CA ARG A 37 11.26 16.08 -10.44
C ARG A 37 10.38 17.25 -10.92
N ARG A 38 9.07 17.08 -10.97
CA ARG A 38 8.10 18.07 -11.48
C ARG A 38 7.48 18.84 -10.33
N SER A 39 6.92 20.01 -10.66
CA SER A 39 6.13 20.84 -9.73
C SER A 39 4.78 21.18 -10.34
N PHE A 40 3.82 21.47 -9.49
CA PHE A 40 2.55 22.09 -9.86
C PHE A 40 2.79 23.55 -10.31
N ALA A 41 1.79 24.18 -10.92
CA ALA A 41 1.86 25.61 -11.29
C ALA A 41 2.09 26.51 -10.06
N SER A 42 1.67 26.11 -8.86
CA SER A 42 1.95 26.76 -7.58
C SER A 42 3.44 26.72 -7.18
N GLY A 43 4.24 25.86 -7.83
CA GLY A 43 5.63 25.57 -7.47
C GLY A 43 5.79 24.49 -6.41
N ASP A 44 4.70 23.95 -5.87
CA ASP A 44 4.78 22.82 -4.95
C ASP A 44 5.23 21.54 -5.66
N PRO A 45 6.11 20.73 -5.04
CA PRO A 45 6.57 19.50 -5.66
C PRO A 45 5.44 18.52 -5.92
N ILE A 46 5.43 17.91 -7.11
CA ILE A 46 4.55 16.79 -7.41
C ILE A 46 5.14 15.53 -6.83
N TRP A 47 4.36 14.87 -6.01
CA TRP A 47 4.56 13.50 -5.59
C TRP A 47 3.67 12.58 -6.43
N LEU A 48 4.11 11.34 -6.65
CA LEU A 48 3.35 10.35 -7.41
C LEU A 48 2.90 9.25 -6.45
N LEU A 49 1.59 9.15 -6.25
CA LEU A 49 0.97 8.02 -5.60
C LEU A 49 0.73 6.95 -6.67
N LYS A 50 1.38 5.80 -6.56
CA LYS A 50 1.35 4.73 -7.55
C LYS A 50 0.74 3.47 -6.96
N LEU A 51 -0.18 2.86 -7.71
CA LEU A 51 -0.70 1.52 -7.42
C LEU A 51 0.11 0.51 -8.24
N ARG A 52 0.64 -0.48 -7.55
CA ARG A 52 1.43 -1.56 -8.16
C ARG A 52 0.88 -2.93 -7.78
N ASP A 53 1.06 -3.88 -8.70
CA ASP A 53 0.93 -5.31 -8.45
C ASP A 53 2.25 -5.97 -8.85
N GLY A 54 3.04 -6.35 -7.86
CA GLY A 54 4.43 -6.73 -8.07
C GLY A 54 5.22 -5.64 -8.79
N ARG A 55 5.72 -5.94 -10.00
CA ARG A 55 6.47 -4.98 -10.84
C ARG A 55 5.57 -4.12 -11.74
N SER A 56 4.33 -4.49 -11.92
CA SER A 56 3.39 -3.81 -12.83
C SER A 56 2.83 -2.54 -12.20
N LEU A 57 2.87 -1.42 -12.93
CA LEU A 57 2.20 -0.19 -12.57
C LEU A 57 0.75 -0.26 -13.07
N LEU A 58 -0.21 -0.28 -12.14
CA LEU A 58 -1.64 -0.33 -12.48
C LEU A 58 -2.26 1.06 -12.61
N ALA A 59 -1.83 2.01 -11.78
CA ALA A 59 -2.30 3.39 -11.81
C ALA A 59 -1.28 4.34 -11.17
N SER A 60 -1.38 5.64 -11.49
CA SER A 60 -0.56 6.69 -10.89
C SER A 60 -1.36 7.98 -10.81
N TRP A 61 -1.30 8.65 -9.66
CA TRP A 61 -1.97 9.92 -9.41
C TRP A 61 -0.97 10.96 -8.92
N GLN A 62 -1.19 12.21 -9.33
CA GLN A 62 -0.42 13.34 -8.79
C GLN A 62 -0.93 13.66 -7.39
N ALA A 63 -0.01 13.84 -6.48
CA ALA A 63 -0.27 14.18 -5.10
C ALA A 63 0.69 15.28 -4.65
N ALA A 64 0.41 15.90 -3.53
CA ALA A 64 1.36 16.71 -2.80
C ALA A 64 1.62 16.09 -1.42
N SER A 65 2.79 16.32 -0.86
CA SER A 65 3.13 15.95 0.51
C SER A 65 4.08 17.00 1.07
N GLY A 66 3.66 17.63 2.16
CA GLY A 66 4.38 18.75 2.78
C GLY A 66 4.35 20.03 1.96
N GLU A 67 4.62 21.14 2.64
CA GLU A 67 4.75 22.45 2.02
C GLU A 67 6.04 22.57 1.20
N ARG A 68 6.02 23.44 0.18
CA ARG A 68 7.16 23.70 -0.69
C ARG A 68 8.44 24.03 0.09
N GLN A 69 8.34 24.92 1.08
CA GLN A 69 9.48 25.40 1.87
C GLN A 69 9.97 24.37 2.90
N ARG A 70 9.17 23.33 3.17
CA ARG A 70 9.43 22.32 4.19
C ARG A 70 9.93 20.98 3.67
N GLN A 71 10.22 20.90 2.37
CA GLN A 71 10.61 19.65 1.71
C GLN A 71 11.90 19.02 2.25
N LEU A 72 12.80 19.84 2.79
CA LEU A 72 14.10 19.41 3.35
C LEU A 72 14.10 19.34 4.88
N HIS A 73 12.99 19.65 5.54
CA HIS A 73 12.88 19.55 6.99
C HIS A 73 12.87 18.09 7.45
N ASP A 74 13.18 17.89 8.72
CA ASP A 74 13.06 16.58 9.35
C ASP A 74 11.61 16.08 9.20
N ARG A 75 11.47 14.99 8.50
CA ARG A 75 10.17 14.38 8.19
C ARG A 75 9.67 13.48 9.30
N ARG A 76 10.56 13.04 10.20
CA ARG A 76 10.28 11.97 11.16
C ARG A 76 9.98 12.47 12.57
N TRP A 77 10.75 13.44 13.06
CA TRP A 77 10.73 13.85 14.47
C TRP A 77 10.20 15.27 14.70
N SER A 78 9.69 15.91 13.70
CA SER A 78 9.18 17.28 13.78
C SER A 78 7.66 17.32 13.61
N PRO A 79 6.87 17.14 14.68
CA PRO A 79 5.42 17.21 14.61
C PRO A 79 4.97 18.63 14.20
N GLY A 80 3.90 18.72 13.39
CA GLY A 80 3.27 19.99 13.03
C GLY A 80 4.08 20.92 12.12
N ASN A 81 5.20 20.48 11.56
CA ASN A 81 6.09 21.32 10.75
C ASN A 81 5.74 21.34 9.26
N ALA A 82 4.64 20.76 8.84
CA ALA A 82 4.22 20.65 7.44
C ALA A 82 5.27 20.01 6.49
N ALA A 83 6.24 19.28 7.02
CA ALA A 83 7.18 18.51 6.21
C ALA A 83 6.48 17.36 5.48
N PRO A 84 7.02 16.85 4.38
CA PRO A 84 6.47 15.69 3.68
C PRO A 84 6.32 14.48 4.60
N LEU A 85 5.50 13.54 4.17
CA LEU A 85 5.31 12.28 4.88
C LEU A 85 6.65 11.55 5.06
N PRO A 86 6.99 11.06 6.27
CA PRO A 86 8.22 10.32 6.50
C PRO A 86 8.39 9.12 5.58
N PRO A 87 9.61 8.82 5.10
CA PRO A 87 9.85 7.59 4.35
C PRO A 87 9.67 6.36 5.24
N GLY A 88 9.13 5.29 4.66
CA GLY A 88 8.89 4.04 5.36
C GLY A 88 7.57 3.39 5.00
N ARG A 89 7.23 2.32 5.70
CA ARG A 89 5.99 1.55 5.49
C ARG A 89 4.88 2.03 6.40
N TYR A 90 3.67 2.05 5.84
CA TYR A 90 2.45 2.42 6.54
C TYR A 90 1.38 1.36 6.33
N ARG A 91 0.61 1.08 7.36
CA ARG A 91 -0.64 0.35 7.24
C ARG A 91 -1.75 1.33 6.89
N LEU A 92 -2.53 1.00 5.86
CA LEU A 92 -3.68 1.77 5.42
C LEU A 92 -4.91 1.42 6.25
N GLY A 93 -5.66 2.45 6.66
CA GLY A 93 -7.03 2.30 7.11
C GLY A 93 -8.00 2.13 5.94
N SER A 94 -9.24 1.80 6.26
CA SER A 94 -10.32 1.83 5.27
C SER A 94 -10.67 3.28 4.95
N PRO A 95 -11.02 3.59 3.68
CA PRO A 95 -11.57 4.89 3.35
C PRO A 95 -12.84 5.17 4.15
N GLN A 96 -12.93 6.36 4.74
CA GLN A 96 -14.06 6.79 5.57
C GLN A 96 -14.48 8.22 5.21
N PRO A 97 -15.75 8.60 5.41
CA PRO A 97 -16.20 9.96 5.20
C PRO A 97 -15.44 10.97 6.07
N TRP A 98 -15.09 12.11 5.51
CA TRP A 98 -14.46 13.23 6.19
C TRP A 98 -15.02 14.55 5.66
N GLY A 99 -16.07 15.06 6.31
CA GLY A 99 -16.86 16.16 5.77
C GLY A 99 -17.49 15.79 4.42
N GLN A 100 -17.19 16.57 3.39
CA GLN A 100 -17.64 16.30 2.02
C GLN A 100 -16.66 15.45 1.19
N ASP A 101 -15.56 14.99 1.82
CA ASP A 101 -14.49 14.24 1.20
C ASP A 101 -14.28 12.88 1.88
N LEU A 102 -13.15 12.27 1.58
CA LEU A 102 -12.71 11.00 2.18
C LEU A 102 -11.39 11.20 2.92
N TRP A 103 -11.25 10.45 4.00
CA TRP A 103 -10.00 10.26 4.72
C TRP A 103 -9.60 8.78 4.70
N ILE A 104 -8.31 8.52 4.46
CA ILE A 104 -7.71 7.20 4.54
C ILE A 104 -6.55 7.27 5.51
N ASP A 105 -6.71 6.65 6.67
CA ASP A 105 -5.73 6.72 7.76
C ASP A 105 -4.41 6.03 7.38
N LEU A 106 -3.29 6.59 7.81
CA LEU A 106 -1.94 6.08 7.61
C LEU A 106 -1.28 5.82 8.95
N LYS A 107 -1.10 4.55 9.30
CA LYS A 107 -0.42 4.13 10.54
C LYS A 107 1.03 3.76 10.26
N PRO A 108 2.02 4.59 10.68
CA PRO A 108 3.44 4.29 10.50
C PRO A 108 3.80 2.93 11.12
N GLN A 109 4.62 2.16 10.42
CA GLN A 109 5.19 0.90 10.90
C GLN A 109 6.64 1.09 11.38
N PHE A 110 6.94 2.29 11.86
CA PHE A 110 8.24 2.72 12.38
C PHE A 110 8.03 3.83 13.43
N SER A 111 9.05 4.13 14.22
CA SER A 111 9.00 5.18 15.24
C SER A 111 9.02 6.56 14.60
N THR A 112 8.09 7.43 15.00
CA THR A 112 7.98 8.83 14.57
C THR A 112 7.18 9.62 15.59
N SER A 113 7.43 10.93 15.70
CA SER A 113 6.57 11.85 16.46
C SER A 113 5.37 12.37 15.65
N ARG A 114 5.27 11.99 14.36
CA ARG A 114 4.19 12.40 13.47
C ARG A 114 2.90 11.63 13.77
N SER A 115 1.79 12.32 13.81
CA SER A 115 0.45 11.77 14.07
C SER A 115 -0.57 12.34 13.10
N ALA A 116 -1.81 11.82 13.13
CA ALA A 116 -2.90 12.24 12.26
C ALA A 116 -2.50 12.26 10.77
N LEU A 117 -1.83 11.19 10.31
CA LEU A 117 -1.37 11.06 8.95
C LEU A 117 -2.43 10.36 8.10
N GLY A 118 -2.65 10.84 6.88
CA GLY A 118 -3.68 10.28 6.01
C GLY A 118 -3.51 10.63 4.54
N ILE A 119 -4.37 10.03 3.71
CA ILE A 119 -4.61 10.40 2.32
C ILE A 119 -5.95 11.10 2.27
N HIS A 120 -5.99 12.31 1.71
CA HIS A 120 -7.21 13.13 1.66
C HIS A 120 -7.16 14.13 0.48
N ASN A 121 -8.23 14.91 0.29
CA ASN A 121 -8.21 16.04 -0.64
C ASN A 121 -7.34 17.19 -0.09
N CYS A 122 -6.73 17.99 -0.97
CA CYS A 122 -5.72 18.99 -0.58
C CYS A 122 -6.23 20.18 0.23
N PHE A 123 -7.51 20.36 0.43
CA PHE A 123 -8.03 21.48 1.19
C PHE A 123 -8.99 21.01 2.31
N PRO A 124 -8.65 21.27 3.60
CA PRO A 124 -7.39 21.80 4.14
C PRO A 124 -6.42 20.68 4.51
N GLY A 125 -5.13 20.84 4.26
CA GLY A 125 -4.13 19.91 4.81
C GLY A 125 -2.74 20.02 4.21
N VAL A 126 -1.74 19.99 5.09
CA VAL A 126 -0.31 19.96 4.77
C VAL A 126 0.36 18.84 5.57
N GLY A 127 1.37 18.19 5.00
CA GLY A 127 2.16 17.15 5.67
C GLY A 127 1.64 15.72 5.55
N CYS A 128 0.46 15.52 4.99
CA CYS A 128 -0.12 14.23 4.63
C CYS A 128 0.15 13.89 3.15
N ILE A 129 -0.58 12.96 2.60
CA ILE A 129 -0.72 12.80 1.15
C ILE A 129 -2.01 13.49 0.73
N CYS A 130 -1.91 14.60 0.02
CA CYS A 130 -3.10 15.24 -0.49
C CYS A 130 -3.21 15.07 -2.01
N LEU A 131 -4.42 14.75 -2.46
CA LEU A 131 -4.78 14.61 -3.87
C LEU A 131 -5.56 15.87 -4.28
N PRO A 132 -5.02 16.73 -5.16
CA PRO A 132 -5.72 17.94 -5.61
C PRO A 132 -7.03 17.63 -6.35
N ASP A 133 -7.07 16.49 -7.04
CA ASP A 133 -8.24 16.02 -7.77
C ASP A 133 -9.08 15.06 -6.91
N ARG A 134 -10.33 15.45 -6.63
CA ARG A 134 -11.29 14.62 -5.90
C ARG A 134 -11.61 13.31 -6.60
N LYS A 135 -11.59 13.29 -7.94
CA LYS A 135 -11.78 12.03 -8.69
C LYS A 135 -10.62 11.07 -8.46
N ALA A 136 -9.40 11.60 -8.39
CA ALA A 136 -8.23 10.79 -8.05
C ALA A 136 -8.36 10.18 -6.65
N LEU A 137 -8.82 10.96 -5.65
CA LEU A 137 -9.07 10.44 -4.30
C LEU A 137 -10.12 9.32 -4.28
N GLN A 138 -11.22 9.47 -5.02
CA GLN A 138 -12.25 8.44 -5.17
C GLN A 138 -11.68 7.16 -5.83
N GLN A 139 -10.86 7.32 -6.88
CA GLN A 139 -10.21 6.19 -7.55
C GLN A 139 -9.25 5.44 -6.61
N VAL A 140 -8.47 6.16 -5.81
CA VAL A 140 -7.58 5.57 -4.79
C VAL A 140 -8.41 4.81 -3.76
N ALA A 141 -9.47 5.42 -3.22
CA ALA A 141 -10.35 4.79 -2.23
C ALA A 141 -11.00 3.50 -2.78
N THR A 142 -11.55 3.57 -4.00
CA THR A 142 -12.14 2.42 -4.69
C THR A 142 -11.12 1.31 -4.92
N SER A 143 -9.88 1.66 -5.30
CA SER A 143 -8.82 0.69 -5.51
C SER A 143 -8.42 -0.01 -4.21
N ILE A 144 -8.31 0.75 -3.11
CA ILE A 144 -8.01 0.21 -1.77
C ILE A 144 -9.08 -0.81 -1.36
N GLN A 145 -10.35 -0.46 -1.51
CA GLN A 145 -11.46 -1.34 -1.13
C GLN A 145 -11.54 -2.59 -2.02
N ARG A 146 -11.51 -2.39 -3.35
CA ARG A 146 -11.69 -3.47 -4.33
C ARG A 146 -10.55 -4.49 -4.33
N LEU A 147 -9.30 -4.02 -4.17
CA LEU A 147 -8.11 -4.86 -4.21
C LEU A 147 -7.61 -5.26 -2.81
N GLY A 148 -8.29 -4.84 -1.75
CA GLY A 148 -7.90 -5.15 -0.38
C GLY A 148 -6.54 -4.59 0.02
N ILE A 149 -6.13 -3.43 -0.55
CA ILE A 149 -4.79 -2.87 -0.33
C ILE A 149 -4.64 -2.46 1.13
N ARG A 150 -3.60 -2.95 1.79
CA ARG A 150 -3.33 -2.72 3.22
C ARG A 150 -2.06 -1.94 3.49
N GLN A 151 -1.24 -1.73 2.47
CA GLN A 151 0.10 -1.17 2.64
C GLN A 151 0.37 -0.01 1.68
N LEU A 152 1.08 0.99 2.21
CA LEU A 152 1.71 2.08 1.48
C LEU A 152 3.18 2.11 1.85
N THR A 153 4.06 2.30 0.87
CA THR A 153 5.48 2.59 1.10
C THR A 153 5.80 3.99 0.57
N VAL A 154 6.35 4.84 1.45
CA VAL A 154 6.88 6.15 1.07
C VAL A 154 8.37 5.99 0.78
N LEU A 155 8.78 6.35 -0.44
CA LEU A 155 10.16 6.31 -0.88
C LEU A 155 10.87 7.66 -0.58
N ASN A 156 12.20 7.64 -0.59
CA ASN A 156 13.01 8.86 -0.43
C ASN A 156 13.05 9.70 -1.71
#